data_fcdfcd937d21d4377576220c5d240817
#
_entry.id   fcdfcd937d21d4377576220c5d240817
#
_cell.length_a   1.000
_cell.length_b   1.000
_cell.length_c   1.000
_cell.angle_alpha   90.00
_cell.angle_beta   90.00
_cell.angle_gamma   90.00
#
_symmetry.space_group_name_H-M   'P 1'
#
loop_
_entity.id
_entity.type
_entity.pdbx_description
1 polymer ?
#
loop_
_entity_poly.entity_id
_entity_poly.type
_entity_poly.pdbx_seq_one_letter_code
_entity_poly.pdbx_strand_id
1 'polypeptide(L)'
;GYDFEMVYYNADGREGSMCGNGGRCIVRFAHDIGIDRSRFTFLATDGEHLADVKDGLVSLKMIDVNYINTSDNYSVLNTGSPHYVKQVDNLANLDVFNAGREIRYSDAFKEEGINVNFVEVMSDGSLKVRTYERGVEDETFACGTGATAAALVFYKNEEGFNTVDIEVLGGKLNVSYNRNANGTYNDIWLKGPAVKVYEGEYHIQDKHIISKA
;
A
#
# COMPACT_ATOMS: atom_id res chain seq x y z
N GLY A 1 -2.53 7.64 24.41
CA GLY A 1 -3.26 8.42 23.41
C GLY A 1 -2.50 8.43 22.11
N TYR A 2 -3.16 8.83 21.05
CA TYR A 2 -2.57 8.92 19.71
C TYR A 2 -1.80 10.24 19.53
N ASP A 3 -0.82 10.24 18.63
CA ASP A 3 -0.05 11.43 18.28
C ASP A 3 -0.87 12.37 17.39
N PHE A 4 -1.73 11.79 16.52
CA PHE A 4 -2.69 12.49 15.68
C PHE A 4 -3.79 11.53 15.19
N GLU A 5 -4.80 12.08 14.52
CA GLU A 5 -5.83 11.36 13.79
C GLU A 5 -5.71 11.66 12.29
N MET A 6 -5.80 10.61 11.47
CA MET A 6 -5.80 10.69 10.01
C MET A 6 -7.21 10.50 9.48
N VAL A 7 -7.74 11.53 8.81
CA VAL A 7 -8.98 11.43 8.02
C VAL A 7 -8.60 11.51 6.54
N TYR A 8 -8.83 10.42 5.82
CA TYR A 8 -8.47 10.32 4.40
C TYR A 8 -9.71 10.40 3.52
N TYR A 9 -9.66 11.25 2.51
CA TYR A 9 -10.74 11.41 1.53
C TYR A 9 -10.28 10.96 0.15
N ASN A 10 -11.10 10.16 -0.52
CA ASN A 10 -10.93 9.80 -1.91
C ASN A 10 -11.20 11.00 -2.83
N ALA A 11 -10.85 10.88 -4.11
CA ALA A 11 -11.07 11.94 -5.11
C ALA A 11 -12.56 12.31 -5.31
N ASP A 12 -13.48 11.41 -4.96
CA ASP A 12 -14.93 11.63 -4.99
C ASP A 12 -15.47 12.37 -3.76
N GLY A 13 -14.58 12.74 -2.83
CA GLY A 13 -14.93 13.44 -1.58
C GLY A 13 -15.47 12.54 -0.47
N ARG A 14 -15.51 11.23 -0.67
CA ARG A 14 -15.92 10.28 0.38
C ARG A 14 -14.72 9.89 1.24
N GLU A 15 -14.98 9.71 2.51
CA GLU A 15 -13.99 9.16 3.42
C GLU A 15 -13.60 7.75 3.00
N GLY A 16 -12.31 7.51 2.93
CA GLY A 16 -11.71 6.25 2.53
C GLY A 16 -11.05 5.53 3.71
N SER A 17 -10.76 4.26 3.50
CA SER A 17 -9.91 3.49 4.39
C SER A 17 -8.45 3.98 4.34
N MET A 18 -7.60 3.42 5.18
CA MET A 18 -6.17 3.70 5.19
C MET A 18 -5.52 3.52 3.82
N CYS A 19 -4.76 4.53 3.40
CA CYS A 19 -3.92 4.50 2.21
C CYS A 19 -2.45 4.43 2.62
N GLY A 20 -1.70 3.40 2.18
CA GLY A 20 -0.30 3.22 2.54
C GLY A 20 0.60 4.40 2.13
N ASN A 21 0.34 5.04 0.99
CA ASN A 21 1.02 6.26 0.58
C ASN A 21 0.63 7.44 1.46
N GLY A 22 -0.68 7.63 1.71
CA GLY A 22 -1.21 8.68 2.57
C GLY A 22 -0.69 8.57 4.00
N GLY A 23 -0.64 7.36 4.57
CA GLY A 23 -0.10 7.12 5.90
C GLY A 23 1.37 7.52 6.03
N ARG A 24 2.21 7.19 5.04
CA ARG A 24 3.61 7.66 5.06
C ARG A 24 3.72 9.17 4.93
N CYS A 25 2.90 9.78 4.09
CA CYS A 25 2.90 11.24 3.89
C CYS A 25 2.47 11.99 5.15
N ILE A 26 1.38 11.56 5.83
CA ILE A 26 0.90 12.25 7.03
C ILE A 26 1.88 12.10 8.21
N VAL A 27 2.51 10.94 8.36
CA VAL A 27 3.57 10.73 9.38
C VAL A 27 4.77 11.65 9.11
N ARG A 28 5.21 11.75 7.85
CA ARG A 28 6.29 12.67 7.49
C ARG A 28 5.88 14.12 7.72
N PHE A 29 4.67 14.50 7.36
CA PHE A 29 4.12 15.83 7.60
C PHE A 29 4.06 16.16 9.10
N ALA A 30 3.56 15.23 9.94
CA ALA A 30 3.54 15.39 11.39
C ALA A 30 4.94 15.64 11.97
N HIS A 31 5.93 14.91 11.51
CA HIS A 31 7.34 15.13 11.87
C HIS A 31 7.82 16.52 11.43
N ASP A 32 7.54 16.93 10.18
CA ASP A 32 8.00 18.20 9.60
C ASP A 32 7.36 19.43 10.27
N ILE A 33 6.13 19.31 10.81
CA ILE A 33 5.47 20.39 11.57
C ILE A 33 5.83 20.42 13.07
N GLY A 34 6.76 19.59 13.51
CA GLY A 34 7.35 19.66 14.83
C GLY A 34 6.82 18.66 15.87
N ILE A 35 6.07 17.63 15.47
CA ILE A 35 5.84 16.45 16.33
C ILE A 35 7.12 15.61 16.28
N ASP A 36 8.11 16.01 17.10
CA ASP A 36 9.47 15.44 17.07
C ASP A 36 9.50 14.06 17.74
N ARG A 37 9.18 13.04 16.98
CA ARG A 37 9.22 11.62 17.37
C ARG A 37 9.80 10.78 16.24
N SER A 38 10.49 9.70 16.61
CA SER A 38 10.92 8.66 15.66
C SER A 38 9.87 7.59 15.44
N ARG A 39 8.94 7.42 16.40
CA ARG A 39 7.82 6.48 16.35
C ARG A 39 6.50 7.20 16.60
N PHE A 40 5.52 6.92 15.76
CA PHE A 40 4.19 7.50 15.81
C PHE A 40 3.14 6.42 16.00
N THR A 41 2.13 6.73 16.83
CA THR A 41 0.89 5.99 16.92
C THR A 41 -0.24 6.92 16.53
N PHE A 42 -1.00 6.58 15.49
CA PHE A 42 -2.09 7.42 15.02
C PHE A 42 -3.36 6.60 14.76
N LEU A 43 -4.50 7.27 14.82
CA LEU A 43 -5.80 6.69 14.55
C LEU A 43 -6.20 7.02 13.12
N ALA A 44 -6.69 6.04 12.36
CA ALA A 44 -7.34 6.23 11.08
C ALA A 44 -8.74 5.56 11.10
N THR A 45 -9.50 5.70 10.03
CA THR A 45 -10.86 5.16 9.92
C THR A 45 -10.96 3.66 10.22
N ASP A 46 -9.92 2.91 9.86
CA ASP A 46 -9.81 1.45 10.05
C ASP A 46 -9.11 1.02 11.34
N GLY A 47 -8.73 1.97 12.20
CA GLY A 47 -8.16 1.69 13.52
C GLY A 47 -6.79 2.33 13.77
N GLU A 48 -6.07 1.75 14.73
CA GLU A 48 -4.75 2.21 15.17
C GLU A 48 -3.66 1.80 14.18
N HIS A 49 -2.77 2.75 13.88
CA HIS A 49 -1.59 2.55 13.04
C HIS A 49 -0.31 2.96 13.75
N LEU A 50 0.77 2.22 13.46
CA LEU A 50 2.12 2.51 13.90
C LEU A 50 3.00 2.88 12.71
N ALA A 51 3.88 3.85 12.90
CA ALA A 51 4.89 4.20 11.92
C ALA A 51 6.20 4.64 12.56
N ASP A 52 7.31 4.35 11.89
CA ASP A 52 8.64 4.81 12.28
C ASP A 52 9.18 5.76 11.21
N VAL A 53 9.83 6.85 11.63
CA VAL A 53 10.57 7.77 10.76
C VAL A 53 12.05 7.64 11.05
N LYS A 54 12.84 7.30 10.03
CA LYS A 54 14.29 7.20 10.14
C LYS A 54 14.96 7.54 8.82
N ASP A 55 15.99 8.39 8.85
CA ASP A 55 16.82 8.75 7.69
C ASP A 55 16.01 9.22 6.46
N GLY A 56 14.91 9.97 6.70
CA GLY A 56 14.02 10.47 5.65
C GLY A 56 13.06 9.44 5.07
N LEU A 57 13.09 8.21 5.57
CA LEU A 57 12.16 7.13 5.20
C LEU A 57 11.10 6.95 6.26
N VAL A 58 9.91 6.55 5.84
CA VAL A 58 8.81 6.19 6.73
C VAL A 58 8.52 4.71 6.57
N SER A 59 8.51 3.99 7.68
CA SER A 59 8.05 2.60 7.79
C SER A 59 6.68 2.59 8.41
N LEU A 60 5.70 2.05 7.71
CA LEU A 60 4.31 1.94 8.14
C LEU A 60 4.00 0.49 8.49
N LYS A 61 3.47 0.26 9.70
CA LYS A 61 2.99 -1.06 10.10
C LYS A 61 1.74 -1.42 9.31
N MET A 62 1.78 -2.58 8.68
CA MET A 62 0.66 -3.15 7.94
C MET A 62 -0.07 -4.17 8.79
N ILE A 63 -1.29 -4.55 8.39
CA ILE A 63 -2.06 -5.59 9.06
C ILE A 63 -1.38 -6.95 8.90
N ASP A 64 -1.56 -7.84 9.87
CA ASP A 64 -1.12 -9.23 9.78
C ASP A 64 -1.95 -9.99 8.72
N VAL A 65 -1.31 -10.95 8.04
CA VAL A 65 -1.95 -11.76 7.00
C VAL A 65 -1.98 -13.22 7.44
N ASN A 66 -3.18 -13.73 7.66
CA ASN A 66 -3.38 -15.10 8.15
C ASN A 66 -3.59 -16.12 7.04
N TYR A 67 -3.90 -15.67 5.82
CA TYR A 67 -4.25 -16.55 4.73
C TYR A 67 -3.94 -15.94 3.36
N ILE A 68 -3.36 -16.76 2.48
CA ILE A 68 -3.16 -16.46 1.06
C ILE A 68 -3.86 -17.57 0.27
N ASN A 69 -4.85 -17.20 -0.54
CA ASN A 69 -5.51 -18.13 -1.46
C ASN A 69 -4.68 -18.23 -2.75
N THR A 70 -3.99 -19.34 -2.94
CA THR A 70 -3.10 -19.57 -4.10
C THR A 70 -3.74 -20.53 -5.07
N SER A 71 -3.82 -20.11 -6.33
CA SER A 71 -4.16 -20.92 -7.51
C SER A 71 -2.91 -21.15 -8.35
N ASP A 72 -3.01 -21.95 -9.42
CA ASP A 72 -1.86 -22.28 -10.27
C ASP A 72 -1.16 -21.04 -10.87
N ASN A 73 -1.89 -19.98 -11.17
CA ASN A 73 -1.40 -18.82 -11.92
C ASN A 73 -1.48 -17.48 -11.16
N TYR A 74 -2.07 -17.46 -9.96
CA TYR A 74 -2.23 -16.22 -9.18
C TYR A 74 -2.50 -16.53 -7.71
N SER A 75 -2.33 -15.52 -6.88
CA SER A 75 -2.73 -15.55 -5.47
C SER A 75 -3.68 -14.40 -5.15
N VAL A 76 -4.57 -14.61 -4.18
CA VAL A 76 -5.48 -13.60 -3.64
C VAL A 76 -5.28 -13.50 -2.14
N LEU A 77 -5.09 -12.27 -1.65
CA LEU A 77 -4.92 -11.99 -0.24
C LEU A 77 -5.40 -10.57 0.11
N ASN A 78 -5.53 -10.29 1.40
CA ASN A 78 -5.86 -8.97 1.92
C ASN A 78 -4.72 -8.44 2.79
N THR A 79 -4.17 -7.28 2.43
CA THR A 79 -3.11 -6.56 3.16
C THR A 79 -3.56 -5.18 3.62
N GLY A 80 -4.87 -5.01 3.88
CA GLY A 80 -5.59 -3.75 4.12
C GLY A 80 -6.53 -3.40 2.97
N SER A 81 -6.38 -4.07 1.84
CA SER A 81 -7.26 -4.08 0.67
C SER A 81 -7.14 -5.44 -0.03
N PRO A 82 -8.16 -5.91 -0.77
CA PRO A 82 -8.05 -7.17 -1.53
C PRO A 82 -7.13 -7.01 -2.75
N HIS A 83 -6.23 -7.98 -2.91
CA HIS A 83 -5.24 -8.02 -3.98
C HIS A 83 -5.24 -9.34 -4.72
N TYR A 84 -5.30 -9.25 -6.05
CA TYR A 84 -4.94 -10.31 -6.99
C TYR A 84 -3.47 -10.10 -7.37
N VAL A 85 -2.64 -11.13 -7.27
CA VAL A 85 -1.19 -11.06 -7.51
C VAL A 85 -0.80 -12.13 -8.49
N LYS A 86 -0.21 -11.73 -9.61
CA LYS A 86 0.18 -12.62 -10.70
C LYS A 86 1.62 -12.36 -11.16
N GLN A 87 2.41 -13.42 -11.28
CA GLN A 87 3.74 -13.34 -11.89
C GLN A 87 3.66 -13.20 -13.40
N VAL A 88 4.56 -12.40 -13.95
CA VAL A 88 4.76 -12.22 -15.40
C VAL A 88 6.26 -12.14 -15.72
N ASP A 89 6.66 -12.53 -16.92
CA ASP A 89 8.08 -12.57 -17.32
C ASP A 89 8.57 -11.29 -17.98
N ASN A 90 7.68 -10.40 -18.43
CA ASN A 90 8.01 -9.17 -19.15
C ASN A 90 7.07 -8.05 -18.75
N LEU A 91 7.22 -7.61 -17.52
CA LEU A 91 6.34 -6.60 -16.92
C LEU A 91 6.45 -5.24 -17.62
N ALA A 92 7.63 -4.90 -18.16
CA ALA A 92 7.85 -3.61 -18.81
C ALA A 92 6.95 -3.40 -20.04
N ASN A 93 6.66 -4.46 -20.78
CA ASN A 93 5.85 -4.40 -22.01
C ASN A 93 4.37 -4.83 -21.79
N LEU A 94 3.97 -5.11 -20.56
CA LEU A 94 2.59 -5.49 -20.25
C LEU A 94 1.65 -4.29 -20.37
N ASP A 95 0.55 -4.47 -21.05
CA ASP A 95 -0.59 -3.55 -21.02
C ASP A 95 -1.38 -3.77 -19.71
N VAL A 96 -0.90 -3.12 -18.63
CA VAL A 96 -1.47 -3.26 -17.29
C VAL A 96 -2.91 -2.78 -17.23
N PHE A 97 -3.24 -1.72 -17.97
CA PHE A 97 -4.60 -1.18 -17.99
C PHE A 97 -5.59 -2.23 -18.48
N ASN A 98 -5.39 -2.78 -19.68
CA ASN A 98 -6.33 -3.74 -20.25
C ASN A 98 -6.32 -5.08 -19.50
N ALA A 99 -5.14 -5.62 -19.17
CA ALA A 99 -5.03 -6.87 -18.44
C ALA A 99 -5.60 -6.78 -17.00
N GLY A 100 -5.36 -5.66 -16.32
CA GLY A 100 -5.89 -5.41 -14.97
C GLY A 100 -7.40 -5.23 -14.99
N ARG A 101 -7.92 -4.46 -15.95
CA ARG A 101 -9.36 -4.24 -16.14
C ARG A 101 -10.11 -5.54 -16.41
N GLU A 102 -9.58 -6.41 -17.26
CA GLU A 102 -10.19 -7.72 -17.56
C GLU A 102 -10.38 -8.54 -16.29
N ILE A 103 -9.35 -8.62 -15.43
CA ILE A 103 -9.41 -9.35 -14.16
C ILE A 103 -10.37 -8.65 -13.18
N ARG A 104 -10.25 -7.32 -13.03
CA ARG A 104 -11.07 -6.51 -12.11
C ARG A 104 -12.56 -6.66 -12.37
N TYR A 105 -12.97 -6.77 -13.65
CA TYR A 105 -14.36 -6.88 -14.07
C TYR A 105 -14.78 -8.31 -14.45
N SER A 106 -13.94 -9.32 -14.17
CA SER A 106 -14.31 -10.73 -14.32
C SER A 106 -15.44 -11.12 -13.37
N ASP A 107 -16.13 -12.20 -13.67
CA ASP A 107 -17.24 -12.69 -12.83
C ASP A 107 -16.82 -12.96 -11.38
N ALA A 108 -15.57 -13.32 -11.13
CA ALA A 108 -15.04 -13.57 -9.80
C ALA A 108 -14.86 -12.30 -8.96
N PHE A 109 -14.65 -11.12 -9.57
CA PHE A 109 -14.24 -9.93 -8.85
C PHE A 109 -15.06 -8.67 -9.15
N LYS A 110 -15.97 -8.69 -10.11
CA LYS A 110 -16.72 -7.51 -10.56
C LYS A 110 -17.55 -6.84 -9.46
N GLU A 111 -18.12 -7.61 -8.54
CA GLU A 111 -19.03 -7.09 -7.51
C GLU A 111 -18.28 -6.35 -6.40
N GLU A 112 -17.32 -7.00 -5.76
CA GLU A 112 -16.57 -6.41 -4.63
C GLU A 112 -15.35 -5.62 -5.08
N GLY A 113 -14.83 -5.97 -6.24
CA GLY A 113 -13.61 -5.42 -6.82
C GLY A 113 -12.34 -5.88 -6.14
N ILE A 114 -11.26 -5.81 -6.91
CA ILE A 114 -9.93 -6.23 -6.46
C ILE A 114 -8.86 -5.35 -7.11
N ASN A 115 -7.77 -5.07 -6.39
CA ASN A 115 -6.56 -4.50 -6.97
C ASN A 115 -5.79 -5.61 -7.70
N VAL A 116 -5.31 -5.35 -8.90
CA VAL A 116 -4.59 -6.34 -9.70
C VAL A 116 -3.13 -5.97 -9.78
N ASN A 117 -2.26 -6.85 -9.29
CA ASN A 117 -0.83 -6.63 -9.25
C ASN A 117 -0.13 -7.64 -10.15
N PHE A 118 0.65 -7.12 -11.08
CA PHE A 118 1.55 -7.91 -11.92
C PHE A 118 2.96 -7.79 -11.38
N VAL A 119 3.65 -8.91 -11.22
CA VAL A 119 4.95 -9.01 -10.54
C VAL A 119 5.97 -9.69 -11.42
N GLU A 120 7.12 -9.07 -11.60
CA GLU A 120 8.30 -9.68 -12.19
C GLU A 120 9.34 -9.90 -11.07
N VAL A 121 9.78 -11.16 -10.92
CA VAL A 121 10.80 -11.52 -9.93
C VAL A 121 12.17 -11.37 -10.59
N MET A 122 13.01 -10.52 -10.00
CA MET A 122 14.32 -10.21 -10.53
C MET A 122 15.37 -11.24 -10.07
N SER A 123 16.46 -11.36 -10.81
CA SER A 123 17.53 -12.32 -10.53
C SER A 123 18.24 -12.10 -9.18
N ASP A 124 18.21 -10.87 -8.66
CA ASP A 124 18.75 -10.51 -7.34
C ASP A 124 17.76 -10.75 -6.19
N GLY A 125 16.57 -11.24 -6.49
CA GLY A 125 15.49 -11.49 -5.54
C GLY A 125 14.61 -10.26 -5.24
N SER A 126 14.87 -9.10 -5.83
CA SER A 126 13.97 -7.97 -5.77
C SER A 126 12.74 -8.20 -6.66
N LEU A 127 11.69 -7.42 -6.44
CA LEU A 127 10.46 -7.50 -7.21
C LEU A 127 10.21 -6.19 -7.97
N LYS A 128 9.69 -6.31 -9.20
CA LYS A 128 9.05 -5.20 -9.89
C LYS A 128 7.55 -5.42 -9.86
N VAL A 129 6.79 -4.36 -9.53
CA VAL A 129 5.34 -4.44 -9.37
C VAL A 129 4.66 -3.30 -10.12
N ARG A 130 3.64 -3.63 -10.90
CA ARG A 130 2.73 -2.69 -11.55
C ARG A 130 1.30 -3.05 -11.16
N THR A 131 0.49 -2.04 -10.81
CA THR A 131 -0.82 -2.26 -10.21
C THR A 131 -1.91 -1.50 -10.95
N TYR A 132 -2.96 -2.22 -11.36
CA TYR A 132 -4.27 -1.64 -11.70
C TYR A 132 -5.07 -1.53 -10.40
N GLU A 133 -5.42 -0.32 -10.00
CA GLU A 133 -5.97 -0.05 -8.67
C GLU A 133 -7.48 0.09 -8.68
N ARG A 134 -8.15 -0.69 -7.82
CA ARG A 134 -9.58 -0.59 -7.57
C ARG A 134 -9.96 0.78 -7.03
N GLY A 135 -10.97 1.41 -7.63
CA GLY A 135 -11.45 2.74 -7.23
C GLY A 135 -10.77 3.88 -7.97
N VAL A 136 -9.55 3.66 -8.50
CA VAL A 136 -8.92 4.51 -9.51
C VAL A 136 -9.30 4.04 -10.89
N GLU A 137 -9.40 2.72 -11.06
CA GLU A 137 -9.73 2.01 -12.30
C GLU A 137 -8.73 2.31 -13.43
N ASP A 138 -7.46 2.43 -13.04
CA ASP A 138 -6.33 2.67 -13.92
C ASP A 138 -5.04 2.15 -13.27
N GLU A 139 -3.94 2.13 -14.03
CA GLU A 139 -2.61 1.87 -13.50
C GLU A 139 -2.15 3.04 -12.64
N THR A 140 -1.65 2.75 -11.43
CA THR A 140 -1.13 3.77 -10.51
C THR A 140 0.38 3.70 -10.38
N PHE A 141 0.99 4.81 -9.98
CA PHE A 141 2.44 4.89 -9.78
C PHE A 141 2.92 4.00 -8.62
N ALA A 142 2.09 3.78 -7.60
CA ALA A 142 2.43 2.95 -6.45
C ALA A 142 1.18 2.61 -5.64
N CYS A 143 0.98 1.32 -5.37
CA CYS A 143 0.01 0.79 -4.41
C CYS A 143 0.78 0.14 -3.25
N GLY A 144 0.75 0.75 -2.06
CA GLY A 144 1.51 0.25 -0.91
C GLY A 144 1.06 -1.12 -0.41
N THR A 145 -0.26 -1.33 -0.33
CA THR A 145 -0.85 -2.64 0.02
C THR A 145 -0.57 -3.68 -1.06
N GLY A 146 -0.55 -3.28 -2.34
CA GLY A 146 -0.19 -4.15 -3.46
C GLY A 146 1.27 -4.59 -3.44
N ALA A 147 2.20 -3.67 -3.14
CA ALA A 147 3.61 -4.00 -2.95
C ALA A 147 3.79 -4.98 -1.78
N THR A 148 3.07 -4.77 -0.68
CA THR A 148 3.06 -5.70 0.46
C THR A 148 2.54 -7.08 0.04
N ALA A 149 1.44 -7.15 -0.70
CA ALA A 149 0.88 -8.40 -1.19
C ALA A 149 1.86 -9.16 -2.09
N ALA A 150 2.53 -8.46 -3.02
CA ALA A 150 3.55 -9.03 -3.88
C ALA A 150 4.73 -9.63 -3.08
N ALA A 151 5.20 -8.92 -2.04
CA ALA A 151 6.27 -9.39 -1.16
C ALA A 151 5.91 -10.71 -0.47
N LEU A 152 4.71 -10.81 0.10
CA LEU A 152 4.26 -12.01 0.81
C LEU A 152 4.06 -13.23 -0.11
N VAL A 153 3.74 -13.00 -1.39
CA VAL A 153 3.50 -14.07 -2.37
C VAL A 153 4.82 -14.58 -2.99
N PHE A 154 5.73 -13.70 -3.40
CA PHE A 154 6.83 -14.06 -4.29
C PHE A 154 8.23 -14.02 -3.68
N TYR A 155 8.40 -13.45 -2.49
CA TYR A 155 9.71 -13.53 -1.85
C TYR A 155 9.92 -14.93 -1.26
N LYS A 156 11.17 -15.33 -1.05
CA LYS A 156 11.63 -16.68 -0.67
C LYS A 156 10.82 -17.41 0.41
N ASN A 157 10.02 -16.66 1.17
CA ASN A 157 9.07 -17.18 2.17
C ASN A 157 9.71 -18.16 3.17
N GLU A 158 10.94 -17.86 3.59
CA GLU A 158 11.61 -18.59 4.65
C GLU A 158 10.93 -18.27 5.99
N GLU A 159 10.87 -19.24 6.88
CA GLU A 159 10.38 -19.05 8.24
C GLU A 159 11.26 -18.02 8.97
N GLY A 160 10.60 -17.11 9.72
CA GLY A 160 11.25 -16.02 10.42
C GLY A 160 11.25 -14.71 9.63
N PHE A 161 12.27 -13.88 9.87
CA PHE A 161 12.35 -12.53 9.31
C PHE A 161 12.75 -12.55 7.83
N ASN A 162 11.97 -11.83 7.04
CA ASN A 162 12.19 -11.62 5.61
C ASN A 162 12.18 -10.11 5.29
N THR A 163 12.92 -9.72 4.26
CA THR A 163 12.90 -8.35 3.72
C THR A 163 13.11 -8.37 2.22
N VAL A 164 12.35 -7.58 1.46
CA VAL A 164 12.42 -7.55 0.00
C VAL A 164 12.32 -6.12 -0.51
N ASP A 165 13.18 -5.79 -1.46
CA ASP A 165 13.13 -4.53 -2.18
C ASP A 165 12.18 -4.63 -3.37
N ILE A 166 11.36 -3.60 -3.54
CA ILE A 166 10.31 -3.54 -4.55
C ILE A 166 10.47 -2.26 -5.36
N GLU A 167 10.52 -2.42 -6.67
CA GLU A 167 10.45 -1.32 -7.62
C GLU A 167 9.01 -1.20 -8.15
N VAL A 168 8.45 -0.02 -8.03
CA VAL A 168 7.17 0.39 -8.61
C VAL A 168 7.39 1.58 -9.54
N LEU A 169 6.42 1.96 -10.37
CA LEU A 169 6.57 3.11 -11.27
C LEU A 169 6.95 4.41 -10.54
N GLY A 170 6.44 4.60 -9.33
CA GLY A 170 6.69 5.78 -8.49
C GLY A 170 8.00 5.76 -7.71
N GLY A 171 8.78 4.68 -7.77
CA GLY A 171 10.05 4.59 -7.06
C GLY A 171 10.30 3.26 -6.36
N LYS A 172 11.07 3.30 -5.27
CA LYS A 172 11.48 2.11 -4.53
C LYS A 172 10.79 2.03 -3.18
N LEU A 173 10.34 0.85 -2.85
CA LEU A 173 9.75 0.48 -1.57
C LEU A 173 10.54 -0.71 -1.00
N ASN A 174 10.39 -0.95 0.28
CA ASN A 174 10.88 -2.15 0.93
C ASN A 174 9.77 -2.71 1.83
N VAL A 175 9.60 -4.01 1.82
CA VAL A 175 8.67 -4.70 2.72
C VAL A 175 9.46 -5.66 3.57
N SER A 176 9.26 -5.59 4.88
CA SER A 176 9.79 -6.58 5.82
C SER A 176 8.67 -7.23 6.62
N TYR A 177 8.84 -8.50 6.99
CA TYR A 177 7.82 -9.26 7.70
C TYR A 177 8.42 -10.50 8.37
N ASN A 178 7.69 -11.06 9.33
CA ASN A 178 7.96 -12.39 9.85
C ASN A 178 6.95 -13.39 9.26
N ARG A 179 7.45 -14.50 8.73
CA ARG A 179 6.65 -15.65 8.34
C ARG A 179 6.69 -16.71 9.45
N ASN A 180 5.54 -17.10 9.94
CA ASN A 180 5.39 -18.11 10.98
C ASN A 180 5.38 -19.53 10.39
N ALA A 181 5.73 -20.53 11.20
CA ALA A 181 5.72 -21.95 10.80
C ALA A 181 4.35 -22.45 10.32
N ASN A 182 3.27 -21.83 10.80
CA ASN A 182 1.88 -22.13 10.38
C ASN A 182 1.47 -21.44 9.06
N GLY A 183 2.39 -20.72 8.41
CA GLY A 183 2.14 -20.04 7.14
C GLY A 183 1.46 -18.67 7.24
N THR A 184 1.28 -18.13 8.46
CA THR A 184 0.81 -16.76 8.66
C THR A 184 1.94 -15.75 8.62
N TYR A 185 1.63 -14.49 8.41
CA TYR A 185 2.58 -13.39 8.32
C TYR A 185 2.22 -12.31 9.34
N ASN A 186 3.19 -11.89 10.12
CA ASN A 186 3.04 -10.83 11.09
C ASN A 186 4.24 -9.88 11.06
N ASP A 187 4.14 -8.82 11.87
CA ASP A 187 5.15 -7.77 11.94
C ASP A 187 5.54 -7.24 10.56
N ILE A 188 4.52 -6.98 9.73
CA ILE A 188 4.67 -6.55 8.35
C ILE A 188 4.87 -5.03 8.34
N TRP A 189 5.93 -4.57 7.68
CA TRP A 189 6.27 -3.16 7.55
C TRP A 189 6.50 -2.78 6.10
N LEU A 190 5.81 -1.72 5.67
CA LEU A 190 6.02 -1.07 4.38
C LEU A 190 6.88 0.16 4.55
N LYS A 191 8.09 0.15 4.01
CA LYS A 191 9.03 1.27 4.07
C LYS A 191 9.19 1.94 2.72
N GLY A 192 9.16 3.27 2.72
CA GLY A 192 9.39 4.07 1.52
C GLY A 192 9.59 5.54 1.82
N PRO A 193 9.98 6.33 0.81
CA PRO A 193 10.12 7.76 0.97
C PRO A 193 8.77 8.45 1.13
N ALA A 194 8.78 9.59 1.80
CA ALA A 194 7.75 10.60 1.78
C ALA A 194 8.44 11.96 1.69
N VAL A 195 8.35 12.59 0.52
CA VAL A 195 9.11 13.80 0.18
C VAL A 195 8.18 14.98 0.03
N LYS A 196 8.47 16.09 0.71
CA LYS A 196 7.79 17.37 0.52
C LYS A 196 8.12 17.90 -0.88
N VAL A 197 7.11 18.04 -1.74
CA VAL A 197 7.29 18.48 -3.15
C VAL A 197 7.11 19.98 -3.32
N TYR A 198 6.19 20.60 -2.56
CA TYR A 198 5.97 22.05 -2.56
C TYR A 198 5.31 22.49 -1.26
N GLU A 199 5.23 23.78 -1.06
CA GLU A 199 4.48 24.46 0.00
C GLU A 199 3.72 25.63 -0.61
N GLY A 200 2.53 25.92 -0.09
CA GLY A 200 1.70 27.00 -0.59
C GLY A 200 0.59 27.37 0.39
N GLU A 201 -0.06 28.51 0.12
CA GLU A 201 -1.20 29.00 0.87
C GLU A 201 -2.45 28.88 0.02
N TYR A 202 -3.55 28.44 0.62
CA TYR A 202 -4.85 28.37 0.01
C TYR A 202 -5.85 29.20 0.82
N HIS A 203 -6.44 30.22 0.20
CA HIS A 203 -7.46 31.05 0.83
C HIS A 203 -8.83 30.41 0.71
N ILE A 204 -9.38 29.95 1.84
CA ILE A 204 -10.75 29.42 1.90
C ILE A 204 -11.71 30.61 1.85
N GLN A 205 -12.54 30.69 0.82
CA GLN A 205 -13.65 31.65 0.78
C GLN A 205 -14.82 31.08 1.58
N ASP A 206 -15.32 31.84 2.57
CA ASP A 206 -16.37 31.45 3.55
C ASP A 206 -17.71 30.95 2.96
N LYS A 207 -17.89 30.96 1.64
CA LYS A 207 -19.15 30.62 0.98
C LYS A 207 -19.43 29.13 0.80
N HIS A 208 -18.57 28.24 1.23
CA HIS A 208 -18.71 26.79 0.99
C HIS A 208 -18.54 25.88 2.23
N ILE A 209 -18.59 26.43 3.43
CA ILE A 209 -18.77 25.61 4.61
C ILE A 209 -20.25 25.20 4.67
N ILE A 210 -20.56 24.11 3.98
CA ILE A 210 -21.84 23.42 4.18
C ILE A 210 -21.75 22.78 5.55
N SER A 211 -22.32 23.45 6.55
CA SER A 211 -22.58 22.84 7.85
C SER A 211 -23.52 21.65 7.61
N LYS A 212 -23.03 20.44 7.69
CA LYS A 212 -23.90 19.28 7.89
C LYS A 212 -24.42 19.39 9.32
N ALA A 213 -25.70 19.82 9.44
CA ALA A 213 -26.51 19.64 10.63
C ALA A 213 -26.89 18.15 10.76
#